data_8ed6ec0154da37a9c958dfed1f5f0177
#
_entry.id   8ed6ec0154da37a9c958dfed1f5f0177
#
_cell.length_a   1.000
_cell.length_b   1.000
_cell.length_c   1.000
_cell.angle_alpha   90.00
_cell.angle_beta   90.00
_cell.angle_gamma   90.00
#
_symmetry.space_group_name_H-M   'P 1'
#
loop_
_entity.id
_entity.type
_entity.pdbx_description
1 polymer ?
#
loop_
_entity_poly.entity_id
_entity_poly.type
_entity_poly.pdbx_seq_one_letter_code
_entity_poly.pdbx_strand_id
1 'polypeptide(L)'
;MANVIKLRKGLDINLKGKAKERKDVLGIKGEYALAPSSFIGVRPKVVVHEGDNVKVGDPLFVNKDFEDVVFTSPVSGTVKEIVRGDRRKVLCVKVLASEVQEYKEFEVKGHSNFSDDELLTLLSSAGLLGYITQLPYGVSTNTSIKPKSIFVSAFRDMPLSADFEFELKGNEKEFQTGLTALSRVAKTYLGVGRHQKSDALLGAKDVEVNVFDGPCPAGNASVQVNHLDPVNKGEVVWMVDPMVVIFIGRLLNKGTLDFTRLVAVAGSMINEPSYVETIVGTPLSVILKDRIVKEQHVRIIDGNPLTGIKSCEEGYLGAFSSEVTVIPEGDDNNEMFGWILPRFNQYSANRSYFSWLLGKKEYDLDSRIKGGERHMIMSGEYDKVLPMDIFGEYLIKAIIAEDIDKMEQLGIYEVTPQDFALAEFVDSSKLELQSIVRKGLDMLRKENA
;
A
#
# COMPACT_ATOMS: atom_id res chain seq x y z
N MET A 1 -19.00 8.57 -21.06
CA MET A 1 -18.11 7.39 -21.25
C MET A 1 -16.86 7.66 -20.45
N ALA A 2 -16.38 6.70 -19.68
CA ALA A 2 -15.12 6.84 -18.94
C ALA A 2 -13.96 7.06 -19.93
N ASN A 3 -13.02 7.93 -19.59
CA ASN A 3 -11.82 8.16 -20.37
C ASN A 3 -10.91 6.91 -20.28
N VAL A 4 -10.33 6.46 -21.39
CA VAL A 4 -9.46 5.30 -21.45
C VAL A 4 -8.02 5.72 -21.71
N ILE A 5 -7.15 5.49 -20.74
CA ILE A 5 -5.72 5.81 -20.79
C ILE A 5 -4.95 4.53 -21.07
N LYS A 6 -4.24 4.50 -22.22
CA LYS A 6 -3.46 3.34 -22.64
C LYS A 6 -1.99 3.51 -22.27
N LEU A 7 -1.50 2.61 -21.43
CA LEU A 7 -0.10 2.52 -21.03
C LEU A 7 0.58 1.39 -21.80
N ARG A 8 1.80 1.65 -22.27
CA ARG A 8 2.58 0.67 -23.07
C ARG A 8 3.81 0.16 -22.34
N LYS A 9 4.32 0.95 -21.39
CA LYS A 9 5.48 0.60 -20.57
C LYS A 9 5.00 -0.12 -19.32
N GLY A 10 5.77 -1.05 -18.80
CA GLY A 10 5.45 -1.83 -17.63
C GLY A 10 5.84 -3.30 -17.78
N LEU A 11 5.54 -4.10 -16.76
CA LEU A 11 5.92 -5.50 -16.73
C LEU A 11 4.98 -6.31 -15.85
N ASP A 12 4.27 -7.26 -16.43
CA ASP A 12 3.47 -8.22 -15.68
C ASP A 12 4.32 -9.42 -15.26
N ILE A 13 4.39 -9.66 -13.96
CA ILE A 13 5.11 -10.80 -13.39
C ILE A 13 4.08 -11.79 -12.86
N ASN A 14 3.80 -12.84 -13.63
CA ASN A 14 2.82 -13.85 -13.26
C ASN A 14 3.41 -14.81 -12.22
N LEU A 15 3.15 -14.56 -10.94
CA LEU A 15 3.55 -15.43 -9.85
C LEU A 15 2.47 -16.47 -9.53
N LYS A 16 2.93 -17.67 -9.16
CA LYS A 16 2.07 -18.75 -8.69
C LYS A 16 1.49 -18.43 -7.31
N GLY A 17 0.22 -18.81 -7.09
CA GLY A 17 -0.41 -18.72 -5.79
C GLY A 17 -1.27 -17.46 -5.61
N LYS A 18 -1.89 -16.95 -6.68
CA LYS A 18 -2.90 -15.89 -6.58
C LYS A 18 -4.10 -16.35 -5.74
N ALA A 19 -4.58 -15.49 -4.84
CA ALA A 19 -5.74 -15.76 -3.99
C ALA A 19 -7.01 -16.00 -4.82
N LYS A 20 -7.73 -17.08 -4.51
CA LYS A 20 -9.03 -17.39 -5.12
C LYS A 20 -10.13 -16.64 -4.39
N GLU A 21 -11.22 -16.30 -5.08
CA GLU A 21 -12.39 -15.63 -4.52
C GLU A 21 -13.16 -16.53 -3.53
N ARG A 22 -12.50 -16.96 -2.48
CA ARG A 22 -13.08 -17.65 -1.33
C ARG A 22 -12.72 -16.85 -0.08
N LYS A 23 -13.69 -16.61 0.78
CA LYS A 23 -13.55 -15.80 1.99
C LYS A 23 -13.69 -16.68 3.22
N ASP A 24 -12.69 -16.63 4.10
CA ASP A 24 -12.74 -17.17 5.45
C ASP A 24 -12.84 -15.99 6.44
N VAL A 25 -13.64 -16.10 7.49
CA VAL A 25 -13.85 -15.03 8.48
C VAL A 25 -13.07 -15.35 9.75
N LEU A 26 -12.18 -14.45 10.17
CA LEU A 26 -11.50 -14.54 11.45
C LEU A 26 -12.26 -13.73 12.49
N GLY A 27 -12.62 -14.38 13.60
CA GLY A 27 -13.19 -13.67 14.75
C GLY A 27 -12.14 -12.80 15.46
N ILE A 28 -12.62 -11.73 16.13
CA ILE A 28 -11.76 -10.86 16.94
C ILE A 28 -11.34 -11.60 18.20
N LYS A 29 -10.07 -11.97 18.29
CA LYS A 29 -9.49 -12.65 19.47
C LYS A 29 -8.01 -12.33 19.61
N GLY A 30 -7.56 -12.22 20.86
CA GLY A 30 -6.14 -12.06 21.16
C GLY A 30 -5.65 -10.63 21.00
N GLU A 31 -4.42 -10.47 20.56
CA GLU A 31 -3.73 -9.19 20.50
C GLU A 31 -3.80 -8.59 19.10
N TYR A 32 -3.93 -7.27 19.05
CA TYR A 32 -3.86 -6.48 17.84
C TYR A 32 -2.80 -5.40 18.02
N ALA A 33 -2.10 -5.03 16.96
CA ALA A 33 -1.07 -4.01 17.06
C ALA A 33 -1.19 -2.96 15.97
N LEU A 34 -1.06 -1.70 16.34
CA LEU A 34 -0.93 -0.60 15.39
C LEU A 34 0.51 -0.07 15.42
N ALA A 35 1.19 -0.15 14.26
CA ALA A 35 2.57 0.26 14.11
C ALA A 35 2.66 1.65 13.48
N PRO A 36 3.28 2.65 14.14
CA PRO A 36 3.47 3.97 13.55
C PRO A 36 4.31 3.97 12.27
N SER A 37 5.14 2.95 12.06
CA SER A 37 5.95 2.77 10.84
C SER A 37 5.11 2.56 9.57
N SER A 38 3.86 2.16 9.70
CA SER A 38 2.92 2.10 8.57
C SER A 38 2.60 3.50 8.00
N PHE A 39 2.76 4.55 8.80
CA PHE A 39 2.40 5.93 8.45
C PHE A 39 3.66 6.75 8.19
N ILE A 40 4.07 6.79 6.93
CA ILE A 40 5.31 7.46 6.53
C ILE A 40 5.21 8.97 6.83
N GLY A 41 6.29 9.54 7.37
CA GLY A 41 6.37 10.95 7.71
C GLY A 41 5.77 11.32 9.07
N VAL A 42 5.16 10.36 9.78
CA VAL A 42 4.57 10.57 11.11
C VAL A 42 5.61 10.38 12.21
N ARG A 43 5.70 11.34 13.12
CA ARG A 43 6.47 11.23 14.38
C ARG A 43 5.51 10.90 15.51
N PRO A 44 5.46 9.64 16.00
CA PRO A 44 4.43 9.23 16.95
C PRO A 44 4.67 9.81 18.35
N LYS A 45 3.61 10.34 18.96
CA LYS A 45 3.50 10.64 20.38
C LYS A 45 2.37 9.78 20.94
N VAL A 46 2.72 8.74 21.71
CA VAL A 46 1.76 7.84 22.33
C VAL A 46 0.96 8.61 23.39
N VAL A 47 -0.36 8.43 23.40
CA VAL A 47 -1.29 9.12 24.29
C VAL A 47 -2.01 8.19 25.26
N VAL A 48 -1.65 6.91 25.27
CA VAL A 48 -2.16 5.87 26.18
C VAL A 48 -1.04 5.28 27.03
N HIS A 49 -1.41 4.59 28.10
CA HIS A 49 -0.51 3.84 28.98
C HIS A 49 -0.88 2.35 28.97
N GLU A 50 0.08 1.50 29.32
CA GLU A 50 -0.18 0.08 29.55
C GLU A 50 -1.20 -0.10 30.69
N GLY A 51 -2.22 -0.91 30.43
CA GLY A 51 -3.35 -1.11 31.32
C GLY A 51 -4.58 -0.23 31.04
N ASP A 52 -4.47 0.79 30.18
CA ASP A 52 -5.63 1.62 29.82
C ASP A 52 -6.63 0.81 29.00
N ASN A 53 -7.92 1.05 29.26
CA ASN A 53 -9.01 0.51 28.44
C ASN A 53 -9.30 1.48 27.28
N VAL A 54 -9.41 0.93 26.07
CA VAL A 54 -9.70 1.68 24.85
C VAL A 54 -10.87 1.08 24.10
N LYS A 55 -11.64 1.93 23.44
CA LYS A 55 -12.70 1.56 22.49
C LYS A 55 -12.15 1.56 21.06
N VAL A 56 -12.87 0.92 20.14
CA VAL A 56 -12.61 1.13 18.70
C VAL A 56 -12.78 2.62 18.41
N GLY A 57 -11.74 3.26 17.89
CA GLY A 57 -11.75 4.70 17.60
C GLY A 57 -11.13 5.59 18.68
N ASP A 58 -10.70 5.06 19.82
CA ASP A 58 -9.93 5.84 20.76
C ASP A 58 -8.48 6.02 20.28
N PRO A 59 -7.87 7.20 20.51
CA PRO A 59 -6.51 7.47 20.03
C PRO A 59 -5.47 6.62 20.79
N LEU A 60 -4.56 5.97 20.06
CA LEU A 60 -3.40 5.28 20.60
C LEU A 60 -2.16 6.17 20.56
N PHE A 61 -1.98 6.89 19.49
CA PHE A 61 -0.91 7.88 19.32
C PHE A 61 -1.37 8.98 18.35
N VAL A 62 -0.66 10.10 18.40
CA VAL A 62 -0.87 11.26 17.53
C VAL A 62 0.42 11.57 16.78
N ASN A 63 0.33 12.34 15.69
CA ASN A 63 1.52 12.90 15.05
C ASN A 63 2.05 14.06 15.90
N LYS A 64 3.29 13.97 16.37
CA LYS A 64 3.90 15.02 17.22
C LYS A 64 3.99 16.40 16.53
N ASP A 65 4.09 16.40 15.20
CA ASP A 65 4.23 17.63 14.42
C ASP A 65 2.85 18.26 14.11
N PHE A 66 1.77 17.44 14.14
CA PHE A 66 0.37 17.83 13.92
C PHE A 66 -0.50 17.03 14.88
N GLU A 67 -0.65 17.48 16.12
CA GLU A 67 -1.28 16.71 17.20
C GLU A 67 -2.79 16.45 16.99
N ASP A 68 -3.43 17.17 16.09
CA ASP A 68 -4.79 16.93 15.62
C ASP A 68 -4.91 15.67 14.75
N VAL A 69 -3.82 15.20 14.12
CA VAL A 69 -3.81 13.94 13.38
C VAL A 69 -3.59 12.79 14.32
N VAL A 70 -4.68 12.08 14.63
CA VAL A 70 -4.68 10.93 15.56
C VAL A 70 -4.62 9.61 14.81
N PHE A 71 -4.22 8.55 15.51
CA PHE A 71 -4.21 7.16 15.04
C PHE A 71 -4.92 6.31 16.09
N THR A 72 -6.03 5.70 15.70
CA THR A 72 -7.00 5.14 16.62
C THR A 72 -6.91 3.62 16.73
N SER A 73 -7.38 3.08 17.85
CA SER A 73 -7.43 1.65 18.07
C SER A 73 -8.40 0.96 17.10
N PRO A 74 -7.96 -0.10 16.41
CA PRO A 74 -8.85 -0.88 15.54
C PRO A 74 -9.75 -1.85 16.29
N VAL A 75 -9.48 -2.10 17.57
CA VAL A 75 -10.27 -2.99 18.45
C VAL A 75 -10.49 -2.34 19.80
N SER A 76 -11.55 -2.71 20.52
CA SER A 76 -11.70 -2.35 21.93
C SER A 76 -11.04 -3.39 22.82
N GLY A 77 -10.48 -2.93 23.93
CA GLY A 77 -9.78 -3.80 24.86
C GLY A 77 -8.85 -3.05 25.78
N THR A 78 -7.85 -3.75 26.30
CA THR A 78 -6.85 -3.18 27.21
C THR A 78 -5.52 -3.03 26.49
N VAL A 79 -4.88 -1.87 26.59
CA VAL A 79 -3.52 -1.63 26.08
C VAL A 79 -2.58 -2.55 26.86
N LYS A 80 -2.05 -3.56 26.16
CA LYS A 80 -1.21 -4.59 26.77
C LYS A 80 0.24 -4.15 26.89
N GLU A 81 0.77 -3.56 25.83
CA GLU A 81 2.18 -3.24 25.72
C GLU A 81 2.43 -2.11 24.72
N ILE A 82 3.35 -1.22 25.05
CA ILE A 82 3.91 -0.23 24.11
C ILE A 82 5.32 -0.65 23.76
N VAL A 83 5.45 -1.38 22.63
CA VAL A 83 6.74 -1.92 22.20
C VAL A 83 7.65 -0.80 21.73
N ARG A 84 8.85 -0.73 22.30
CA ARG A 84 9.86 0.26 21.97
C ARG A 84 11.16 -0.42 21.52
N GLY A 85 11.72 0.09 20.44
CA GLY A 85 13.04 -0.32 19.93
C GLY A 85 14.13 0.65 20.38
N ASP A 86 15.21 0.65 19.62
CA ASP A 86 16.38 1.50 19.86
C ASP A 86 15.99 2.97 19.99
N ARG A 87 16.70 3.67 20.88
CA ARG A 87 16.47 5.11 21.17
C ARG A 87 15.01 5.42 21.57
N ARG A 88 14.31 4.44 22.17
CA ARG A 88 12.89 4.52 22.57
C ARG A 88 11.92 4.76 21.42
N LYS A 89 12.28 4.46 20.17
CA LYS A 89 11.38 4.51 19.02
C LYS A 89 10.19 3.60 19.27
N VAL A 90 8.97 4.12 19.15
CA VAL A 90 7.75 3.32 19.25
C VAL A 90 7.66 2.41 18.02
N LEU A 91 7.63 1.10 18.23
CA LEU A 91 7.49 0.09 17.18
C LEU A 91 6.02 -0.23 16.94
N CYS A 92 5.26 -0.51 17.99
CA CYS A 92 3.81 -0.67 17.92
C CYS A 92 3.16 -0.46 19.30
N VAL A 93 1.85 -0.23 19.28
CA VAL A 93 0.97 -0.27 20.46
C VAL A 93 0.10 -1.51 20.33
N LYS A 94 0.18 -2.41 21.31
CA LYS A 94 -0.59 -3.66 21.35
C LYS A 94 -1.80 -3.51 22.24
N VAL A 95 -2.95 -3.94 21.74
CA VAL A 95 -4.24 -3.97 22.47
C VAL A 95 -4.71 -5.42 22.55
N LEU A 96 -4.98 -5.89 23.75
CA LEU A 96 -5.63 -7.17 23.99
C LEU A 96 -7.14 -6.96 23.83
N ALA A 97 -7.70 -7.52 22.77
CA ALA A 97 -9.10 -7.30 22.39
C ALA A 97 -10.07 -7.90 23.41
N SER A 98 -11.11 -7.15 23.72
CA SER A 98 -12.25 -7.63 24.50
C SER A 98 -13.14 -8.56 23.66
N GLU A 99 -13.85 -9.49 24.31
CA GLU A 99 -14.79 -10.39 23.62
C GLU A 99 -15.96 -9.63 22.99
N VAL A 100 -16.44 -8.58 23.66
CA VAL A 100 -17.46 -7.67 23.16
C VAL A 100 -16.81 -6.36 22.81
N GLN A 101 -16.99 -5.94 21.55
CA GLN A 101 -16.38 -4.71 21.07
C GLN A 101 -17.21 -3.49 21.44
N GLU A 102 -16.57 -2.48 22.02
CA GLU A 102 -17.12 -1.17 22.29
C GLU A 102 -16.60 -0.15 21.29
N TYR A 103 -17.44 0.78 20.87
CA TYR A 103 -17.13 1.77 19.85
C TYR A 103 -17.22 3.18 20.42
N LYS A 104 -16.28 4.02 20.00
CA LYS A 104 -16.41 5.46 20.16
C LYS A 104 -17.40 5.99 19.13
N GLU A 105 -18.36 6.78 19.57
CA GLU A 105 -19.31 7.44 18.70
C GLU A 105 -18.78 8.78 18.23
N PHE A 106 -18.95 9.04 16.94
CA PHE A 106 -18.62 10.31 16.31
C PHE A 106 -19.89 10.99 15.85
N GLU A 107 -19.96 12.30 16.09
CA GLU A 107 -21.12 13.10 15.63
C GLU A 107 -21.07 13.20 14.10
N VAL A 108 -21.93 12.46 13.44
CA VAL A 108 -22.11 12.48 11.98
C VAL A 108 -23.38 13.24 11.66
N LYS A 109 -23.22 14.47 11.19
CA LYS A 109 -24.33 15.23 10.58
C LYS A 109 -24.69 14.53 9.28
N GLY A 110 -25.96 14.48 8.88
CA GLY A 110 -26.36 13.84 7.61
C GLY A 110 -25.44 14.25 6.44
N HIS A 111 -25.12 13.31 5.56
CA HIS A 111 -24.03 13.37 4.55
C HIS A 111 -23.93 14.69 3.75
N SER A 112 -25.01 15.46 3.63
CA SER A 112 -25.06 16.72 2.88
C SER A 112 -24.70 17.97 3.69
N ASN A 113 -24.49 17.87 5.00
CA ASN A 113 -24.45 19.01 5.91
C ASN A 113 -23.06 19.33 6.51
N PHE A 114 -22.01 18.61 6.12
CA PHE A 114 -20.64 18.96 6.53
C PHE A 114 -20.08 20.07 5.65
N SER A 115 -19.43 21.06 6.25
CA SER A 115 -18.44 21.85 5.53
C SER A 115 -17.18 21.03 5.29
N ASP A 116 -16.33 21.45 4.34
CA ASP A 116 -15.05 20.74 4.03
C ASP A 116 -14.18 20.66 5.28
N ASP A 117 -14.10 21.75 6.05
CA ASP A 117 -13.25 21.80 7.26
C ASP A 117 -13.83 20.92 8.39
N GLU A 118 -15.17 20.82 8.53
CA GLU A 118 -15.81 19.90 9.48
C GLU A 118 -15.54 18.44 9.11
N LEU A 119 -15.58 18.11 7.83
CA LEU A 119 -15.26 16.77 7.34
C LEU A 119 -13.80 16.41 7.63
N LEU A 120 -12.87 17.30 7.34
CA LEU A 120 -11.45 17.08 7.63
C LEU A 120 -11.19 16.92 9.14
N THR A 121 -11.86 17.71 9.97
CA THR A 121 -11.78 17.60 11.42
C THR A 121 -12.33 16.25 11.92
N LEU A 122 -13.45 15.79 11.35
CA LEU A 122 -14.00 14.47 11.64
C LEU A 122 -13.02 13.35 11.25
N LEU A 123 -12.50 13.39 10.01
CA LEU A 123 -11.55 12.37 9.54
C LEU A 123 -10.26 12.35 10.37
N SER A 124 -9.78 13.52 10.80
CA SER A 124 -8.62 13.65 11.66
C SER A 124 -8.87 13.05 13.05
N SER A 125 -9.97 13.43 13.69
CA SER A 125 -10.36 12.94 15.04
C SER A 125 -10.72 11.45 15.06
N ALA A 126 -11.19 10.92 13.93
CA ALA A 126 -11.46 9.50 13.73
C ALA A 126 -10.22 8.68 13.36
N GLY A 127 -9.07 9.34 13.11
CA GLY A 127 -7.82 8.67 12.74
C GLY A 127 -7.74 8.23 11.28
N LEU A 128 -8.67 8.64 10.43
CA LEU A 128 -8.68 8.27 9.01
C LEU A 128 -7.86 9.22 8.13
N LEU A 129 -7.62 10.46 8.58
CA LEU A 129 -6.82 11.42 7.83
C LEU A 129 -5.37 10.92 7.67
N GLY A 130 -4.80 10.29 8.70
CA GLY A 130 -3.46 9.71 8.65
C GLY A 130 -3.30 8.57 7.64
N TYR A 131 -4.39 7.94 7.19
CA TYR A 131 -4.40 6.93 6.14
C TYR A 131 -4.37 7.51 4.72
N ILE A 132 -4.53 8.82 4.57
CA ILE A 132 -4.41 9.51 3.29
C ILE A 132 -2.94 9.89 3.08
N THR A 133 -2.37 9.51 1.96
CA THR A 133 -1.00 9.88 1.59
C THR A 133 -1.01 11.01 0.59
N GLN A 134 0.05 11.81 0.57
CA GLN A 134 0.16 12.95 -0.33
C GLN A 134 1.40 12.88 -1.23
N LEU A 135 1.25 13.34 -2.46
CA LEU A 135 2.36 13.77 -3.30
C LEU A 135 2.49 15.30 -3.17
N PRO A 136 3.72 15.82 -3.21
CA PRO A 136 4.99 15.10 -3.20
C PRO A 136 5.25 14.42 -1.86
N TYR A 137 6.34 13.66 -1.79
CA TYR A 137 6.92 12.99 -0.62
C TYR A 137 6.35 11.62 -0.26
N GLY A 138 5.11 11.25 -0.66
CA GLY A 138 4.49 9.98 -0.27
C GLY A 138 4.41 9.80 1.24
N VAL A 139 3.88 10.79 1.95
CA VAL A 139 3.73 10.83 3.41
C VAL A 139 2.28 11.00 3.81
N SER A 140 1.93 10.64 5.05
CA SER A 140 0.59 10.91 5.60
C SER A 140 0.29 12.40 5.58
N THR A 141 -0.93 12.77 5.20
CA THR A 141 -1.39 14.17 5.15
C THR A 141 -1.76 14.71 6.54
N ASN A 142 -2.08 15.99 6.60
CA ASN A 142 -2.55 16.69 7.80
C ASN A 142 -3.65 17.70 7.46
N THR A 143 -4.26 18.31 8.46
CA THR A 143 -5.40 19.24 8.29
C THR A 143 -5.02 20.59 7.67
N SER A 144 -3.72 20.97 7.70
CA SER A 144 -3.25 22.26 7.20
C SER A 144 -3.08 22.28 5.68
N ILE A 145 -3.10 21.10 5.03
CA ILE A 145 -2.83 20.96 3.60
C ILE A 145 -4.10 20.62 2.87
N LYS A 146 -4.52 21.51 1.96
CA LYS A 146 -5.63 21.23 1.03
C LYS A 146 -5.06 20.74 -0.30
N PRO A 147 -5.51 19.58 -0.81
CA PRO A 147 -5.03 19.06 -2.08
C PRO A 147 -5.68 19.80 -3.25
N LYS A 148 -4.99 19.88 -4.41
CA LYS A 148 -5.61 20.33 -5.67
C LYS A 148 -6.56 19.27 -6.24
N SER A 149 -6.23 18.00 -6.00
CA SER A 149 -7.03 16.84 -6.43
C SER A 149 -6.76 15.62 -5.54
N ILE A 150 -7.69 14.64 -5.61
CA ILE A 150 -7.63 13.40 -4.86
C ILE A 150 -7.69 12.23 -5.85
N PHE A 151 -6.82 11.25 -5.67
CA PHE A 151 -6.77 10.04 -6.48
C PHE A 151 -7.10 8.81 -5.65
N VAL A 152 -8.05 8.02 -6.14
CA VAL A 152 -8.39 6.70 -5.61
C VAL A 152 -8.11 5.68 -6.70
N SER A 153 -7.13 4.79 -6.50
CA SER A 153 -6.89 3.71 -7.44
C SER A 153 -7.59 2.44 -6.97
N ALA A 154 -8.67 2.06 -7.65
CA ALA A 154 -9.36 0.79 -7.44
C ALA A 154 -8.75 -0.36 -8.26
N PHE A 155 -7.69 -0.09 -8.99
CA PHE A 155 -6.97 -1.04 -9.82
C PHE A 155 -5.64 -1.41 -9.16
N ARG A 156 -5.50 -2.67 -8.75
CA ARG A 156 -4.27 -3.23 -8.19
C ARG A 156 -3.72 -4.27 -9.15
N ASP A 157 -2.52 -4.06 -9.65
CA ASP A 157 -1.86 -4.88 -10.68
C ASP A 157 -0.48 -5.40 -10.28
N MET A 158 -0.02 -5.12 -9.06
CA MET A 158 1.19 -5.72 -8.53
C MET A 158 1.05 -7.25 -8.42
N PRO A 159 2.15 -8.01 -8.58
CA PRO A 159 2.12 -9.47 -8.49
C PRO A 159 1.48 -9.95 -7.18
N LEU A 160 0.51 -10.86 -7.26
CA LEU A 160 -0.24 -11.43 -6.13
C LEU A 160 -1.09 -10.44 -5.33
N SER A 161 -1.26 -9.20 -5.80
CA SER A 161 -2.10 -8.22 -5.12
C SER A 161 -3.56 -8.69 -5.02
N ALA A 162 -4.23 -8.19 -4.00
CA ALA A 162 -5.65 -8.42 -3.76
C ALA A 162 -6.51 -7.79 -4.87
N ASP A 163 -7.59 -8.46 -5.24
CA ASP A 163 -8.57 -7.93 -6.18
C ASP A 163 -9.57 -7.04 -5.44
N PHE A 164 -9.50 -5.73 -5.70
CA PHE A 164 -10.39 -4.78 -5.05
C PHE A 164 -11.86 -4.98 -5.46
N GLU A 165 -12.13 -5.46 -6.67
CA GLU A 165 -13.51 -5.74 -7.10
C GLU A 165 -14.15 -6.84 -6.24
N PHE A 166 -13.36 -7.80 -5.78
CA PHE A 166 -13.81 -8.80 -4.81
C PHE A 166 -13.97 -8.21 -3.39
N GLU A 167 -13.05 -7.36 -2.94
CA GLU A 167 -13.13 -6.68 -1.64
C GLU A 167 -14.34 -5.73 -1.54
N LEU A 168 -14.74 -5.15 -2.68
CA LEU A 168 -15.84 -4.19 -2.76
C LEU A 168 -17.21 -4.86 -2.57
N LYS A 169 -17.34 -6.17 -2.87
CA LYS A 169 -18.62 -6.90 -2.77
C LYS A 169 -19.23 -6.76 -1.37
N GLY A 170 -20.40 -6.13 -1.31
CA GLY A 170 -21.14 -5.84 -0.07
C GLY A 170 -20.75 -4.53 0.65
N ASN A 171 -19.83 -3.75 0.08
CA ASN A 171 -19.40 -2.44 0.59
C ASN A 171 -19.64 -1.30 -0.43
N GLU A 172 -20.43 -1.53 -1.47
CA GLU A 172 -20.61 -0.62 -2.59
C GLU A 172 -21.20 0.72 -2.14
N LYS A 173 -22.14 0.67 -1.17
CA LYS A 173 -22.78 1.85 -0.60
C LYS A 173 -21.78 2.70 0.21
N GLU A 174 -21.00 2.04 1.05
CA GLU A 174 -19.96 2.68 1.85
C GLU A 174 -18.89 3.29 0.96
N PHE A 175 -18.47 2.59 -0.09
CA PHE A 175 -17.49 3.10 -1.06
C PHE A 175 -18.02 4.36 -1.75
N GLN A 176 -19.26 4.35 -2.24
CA GLN A 176 -19.87 5.54 -2.86
C GLN A 176 -20.00 6.70 -1.88
N THR A 177 -20.39 6.43 -0.62
CA THR A 177 -20.46 7.47 0.42
C THR A 177 -19.09 8.10 0.66
N GLY A 178 -18.03 7.28 0.75
CA GLY A 178 -16.67 7.77 0.92
C GLY A 178 -16.17 8.59 -0.28
N LEU A 179 -16.45 8.15 -1.51
CA LEU A 179 -16.13 8.92 -2.73
C LEU A 179 -16.83 10.28 -2.76
N THR A 180 -18.12 10.31 -2.46
CA THR A 180 -18.92 11.55 -2.39
C THR A 180 -18.37 12.50 -1.31
N ALA A 181 -17.90 11.98 -0.18
CA ALA A 181 -17.27 12.80 0.85
C ALA A 181 -15.95 13.40 0.38
N LEU A 182 -15.07 12.60 -0.23
CA LEU A 182 -13.78 13.07 -0.74
C LEU A 182 -13.94 14.10 -1.86
N SER A 183 -14.94 13.92 -2.75
CA SER A 183 -15.20 14.84 -3.88
C SER A 183 -15.59 16.26 -3.45
N ARG A 184 -16.00 16.42 -2.19
CA ARG A 184 -16.30 17.74 -1.61
C ARG A 184 -15.03 18.47 -1.19
N VAL A 185 -14.00 17.72 -0.75
CA VAL A 185 -12.71 18.31 -0.36
C VAL A 185 -11.95 18.84 -1.58
N ALA A 186 -11.89 18.02 -2.64
CA ALA A 186 -11.25 18.41 -3.90
C ALA A 186 -11.76 17.54 -5.06
N LYS A 187 -11.44 17.94 -6.28
CA LYS A 187 -11.72 17.13 -7.47
C LYS A 187 -11.14 15.72 -7.29
N THR A 188 -12.00 14.71 -7.36
CA THR A 188 -11.62 13.33 -7.10
C THR A 188 -11.64 12.50 -8.38
N TYR A 189 -10.55 11.80 -8.63
CA TYR A 189 -10.37 10.86 -9.73
C TYR A 189 -10.42 9.42 -9.20
N LEU A 190 -11.20 8.57 -9.88
CA LEU A 190 -11.24 7.13 -9.61
C LEU A 190 -10.58 6.38 -10.77
N GLY A 191 -9.45 5.75 -10.50
CA GLY A 191 -8.75 4.90 -11.45
C GLY A 191 -9.26 3.46 -11.37
N VAL A 192 -9.68 2.90 -12.52
CA VAL A 192 -10.14 1.52 -12.64
C VAL A 192 -9.37 0.80 -13.74
N GLY A 193 -9.18 -0.50 -13.62
CA GLY A 193 -8.54 -1.33 -14.63
C GLY A 193 -9.52 -1.74 -15.73
N ARG A 194 -9.01 -1.91 -16.95
CA ARG A 194 -9.81 -2.31 -18.11
C ARG A 194 -10.65 -3.58 -17.90
N HIS A 195 -10.19 -4.50 -17.07
CA HIS A 195 -10.85 -5.79 -16.84
C HIS A 195 -11.89 -5.76 -15.72
N GLN A 196 -11.95 -4.68 -14.94
CA GLN A 196 -12.95 -4.49 -13.90
C GLN A 196 -14.30 -4.17 -14.51
N LYS A 197 -15.37 -4.76 -13.97
CA LYS A 197 -16.72 -4.70 -14.53
C LYS A 197 -17.77 -4.25 -13.52
N SER A 198 -17.39 -4.01 -12.27
CA SER A 198 -18.33 -3.59 -11.22
C SER A 198 -19.02 -2.29 -11.59
N ASP A 199 -20.34 -2.28 -11.56
CA ASP A 199 -21.14 -1.07 -11.76
C ASP A 199 -20.85 -0.02 -10.68
N ALA A 200 -20.48 -0.43 -9.47
CA ALA A 200 -20.09 0.47 -8.39
C ALA A 200 -18.78 1.23 -8.69
N LEU A 201 -17.90 0.65 -9.52
CA LEU A 201 -16.67 1.30 -9.97
C LEU A 201 -16.91 2.15 -11.22
N LEU A 202 -17.49 1.55 -12.26
CA LEU A 202 -17.66 2.20 -13.57
C LEU A 202 -18.76 3.28 -13.54
N GLY A 203 -19.75 3.13 -12.68
CA GLY A 203 -20.87 4.03 -12.47
C GLY A 203 -20.75 4.92 -11.23
N ALA A 204 -19.57 5.02 -10.62
CA ALA A 204 -19.34 5.85 -9.44
C ALA A 204 -19.74 7.31 -9.71
N LYS A 205 -20.43 7.89 -8.72
CA LYS A 205 -20.95 9.27 -8.81
C LYS A 205 -20.04 10.25 -8.09
N ASP A 206 -20.14 11.51 -8.44
CA ASP A 206 -19.42 12.65 -7.85
C ASP A 206 -17.89 12.62 -8.06
N VAL A 207 -17.39 11.68 -8.86
CA VAL A 207 -15.97 11.51 -9.18
C VAL A 207 -15.76 11.33 -10.68
N GLU A 208 -14.56 11.62 -11.17
CA GLU A 208 -14.18 11.37 -12.55
C GLU A 208 -13.57 9.97 -12.68
N VAL A 209 -14.31 9.06 -13.34
CA VAL A 209 -13.85 7.67 -13.54
C VAL A 209 -12.96 7.60 -14.78
N ASN A 210 -11.74 7.06 -14.60
CA ASN A 210 -10.76 6.88 -15.66
C ASN A 210 -10.33 5.40 -15.72
N VAL A 211 -10.32 4.83 -16.93
CA VAL A 211 -9.94 3.44 -17.17
C VAL A 211 -8.48 3.36 -17.59
N PHE A 212 -7.66 2.65 -16.85
CA PHE A 212 -6.26 2.40 -17.17
C PHE A 212 -6.12 1.03 -17.86
N ASP A 213 -5.51 1.03 -19.04
CA ASP A 213 -5.31 -0.14 -19.89
C ASP A 213 -3.82 -0.31 -20.17
N GLY A 214 -3.16 -1.16 -19.41
CA GLY A 214 -1.72 -1.40 -19.55
C GLY A 214 -1.20 -2.42 -18.54
N PRO A 215 0.08 -2.80 -18.65
CA PRO A 215 0.73 -3.67 -17.69
C PRO A 215 1.01 -2.95 -16.35
N CYS A 216 1.36 -3.71 -15.33
CA CYS A 216 1.88 -3.17 -14.06
C CYS A 216 3.06 -2.20 -14.33
N PRO A 217 3.11 -1.01 -13.72
CA PRO A 217 2.35 -0.51 -12.57
C PRO A 217 1.21 0.47 -12.93
N ALA A 218 0.37 0.15 -13.90
CA ALA A 218 -0.77 0.99 -14.28
C ALA A 218 -1.74 1.28 -13.11
N GLY A 219 -1.75 0.39 -12.11
CA GLY A 219 -2.55 0.49 -10.90
C GLY A 219 -1.99 1.44 -9.84
N ASN A 220 -0.74 1.90 -9.96
CA ASN A 220 -0.19 2.84 -8.98
C ASN A 220 -0.90 4.21 -9.08
N ALA A 221 -1.32 4.74 -7.93
CA ALA A 221 -1.99 6.05 -7.90
C ALA A 221 -1.09 7.18 -8.42
N SER A 222 0.21 7.15 -8.15
CA SER A 222 1.21 8.11 -8.67
C SER A 222 1.32 8.08 -10.19
N VAL A 223 1.26 6.90 -10.82
CA VAL A 223 1.19 6.77 -12.29
C VAL A 223 -0.07 7.43 -12.83
N GLN A 224 -1.21 7.24 -12.14
CA GLN A 224 -2.48 7.85 -12.52
C GLN A 224 -2.44 9.38 -12.36
N VAL A 225 -1.82 9.87 -11.29
CA VAL A 225 -1.57 11.31 -11.07
C VAL A 225 -0.75 11.89 -12.23
N ASN A 226 0.38 11.27 -12.58
CA ASN A 226 1.25 11.73 -13.67
C ASN A 226 0.50 11.90 -15.00
N HIS A 227 -0.46 11.02 -15.29
CA HIS A 227 -1.23 11.06 -16.54
C HIS A 227 -2.43 12.00 -16.54
N LEU A 228 -3.01 12.31 -15.38
CA LEU A 228 -4.28 13.07 -15.30
C LEU A 228 -4.11 14.47 -14.74
N ASP A 229 -3.30 14.64 -13.71
CA ASP A 229 -3.11 15.89 -13.00
C ASP A 229 -1.72 15.94 -12.31
N PRO A 230 -0.62 16.08 -13.11
CA PRO A 230 0.75 16.05 -12.64
C PRO A 230 1.02 17.06 -11.52
N VAL A 231 1.95 16.72 -10.62
CA VAL A 231 2.27 17.53 -9.43
C VAL A 231 3.50 18.40 -9.68
N ASN A 232 3.33 19.71 -9.55
CA ASN A 232 4.41 20.67 -9.62
C ASN A 232 4.87 21.12 -8.21
N LYS A 233 6.00 21.84 -8.15
CA LYS A 233 6.50 22.44 -6.92
C LYS A 233 5.44 23.34 -6.28
N GLY A 234 5.16 23.11 -4.99
CA GLY A 234 4.14 23.85 -4.23
C GLY A 234 2.71 23.33 -4.37
N GLU A 235 2.45 22.34 -5.23
CA GLU A 235 1.16 21.67 -5.34
C GLU A 235 1.14 20.41 -4.47
N VAL A 236 -0.08 20.02 -4.05
CA VAL A 236 -0.30 18.78 -3.29
C VAL A 236 -1.46 18.03 -3.89
N VAL A 237 -1.28 16.73 -4.06
CA VAL A 237 -2.31 15.77 -4.47
C VAL A 237 -2.43 14.69 -3.39
N TRP A 238 -3.65 14.29 -3.07
CA TRP A 238 -3.87 13.17 -2.14
C TRP A 238 -4.09 11.87 -2.90
N MET A 239 -3.49 10.81 -2.38
CA MET A 239 -3.70 9.44 -2.82
C MET A 239 -4.39 8.68 -1.68
N VAL A 240 -5.51 8.06 -1.97
CA VAL A 240 -6.34 7.34 -0.99
C VAL A 240 -6.50 5.90 -1.44
N ASP A 241 -6.11 4.96 -0.57
CA ASP A 241 -6.40 3.54 -0.81
C ASP A 241 -7.92 3.32 -0.86
N PRO A 242 -8.44 2.53 -1.81
CA PRO A 242 -9.88 2.34 -1.95
C PRO A 242 -10.52 1.68 -0.73
N MET A 243 -9.77 0.93 0.08
CA MET A 243 -10.27 0.39 1.34
C MET A 243 -10.47 1.49 2.39
N VAL A 244 -9.62 2.51 2.40
CA VAL A 244 -9.78 3.69 3.26
C VAL A 244 -11.04 4.47 2.89
N VAL A 245 -11.38 4.54 1.60
CA VAL A 245 -12.66 5.13 1.14
C VAL A 245 -13.85 4.40 1.75
N ILE A 246 -13.80 3.06 1.83
CA ILE A 246 -14.82 2.25 2.51
C ILE A 246 -14.87 2.57 4.01
N PHE A 247 -13.72 2.70 4.70
CA PHE A 247 -13.69 3.08 6.12
C PHE A 247 -14.32 4.46 6.36
N ILE A 248 -14.03 5.44 5.49
CA ILE A 248 -14.67 6.77 5.54
C ILE A 248 -16.19 6.65 5.36
N GLY A 249 -16.63 5.86 4.39
CA GLY A 249 -18.06 5.64 4.14
C GLY A 249 -18.77 4.95 5.32
N ARG A 250 -18.12 3.96 5.94
CA ARG A 250 -18.66 3.29 7.14
C ARG A 250 -18.80 4.26 8.30
N LEU A 251 -17.78 5.09 8.56
CA LEU A 251 -17.84 6.15 9.58
C LEU A 251 -19.00 7.09 9.31
N LEU A 252 -19.15 7.59 8.11
CA LEU A 252 -20.20 8.54 7.74
C LEU A 252 -21.60 7.93 7.77
N ASN A 253 -21.75 6.64 7.50
CA ASN A 253 -23.04 5.95 7.53
C ASN A 253 -23.46 5.53 8.95
N LYS A 254 -22.50 5.15 9.82
CA LYS A 254 -22.78 4.54 11.13
C LYS A 254 -22.43 5.42 12.33
N GLY A 255 -21.58 6.42 12.17
CA GLY A 255 -21.03 7.23 13.26
C GLY A 255 -19.98 6.48 14.11
N THR A 256 -19.55 5.30 13.68
CA THR A 256 -18.53 4.48 14.35
C THR A 256 -17.50 3.98 13.35
N LEU A 257 -16.28 3.72 13.82
CA LEU A 257 -15.23 3.16 13.00
C LEU A 257 -15.37 1.64 12.85
N ASP A 258 -15.03 1.15 11.67
CA ASP A 258 -14.97 -0.28 11.36
C ASP A 258 -13.81 -0.52 10.40
N PHE A 259 -12.71 -1.06 10.94
CA PHE A 259 -11.47 -1.38 10.19
C PHE A 259 -11.45 -2.80 9.64
N THR A 260 -12.61 -3.47 9.56
CA THR A 260 -12.72 -4.79 8.93
C THR A 260 -12.40 -4.70 7.45
N ARG A 261 -11.58 -5.61 6.96
CA ARG A 261 -11.17 -5.70 5.56
C ARG A 261 -10.98 -7.13 5.11
N LEU A 262 -11.00 -7.37 3.80
CA LEU A 262 -10.51 -8.59 3.19
C LEU A 262 -9.02 -8.46 2.93
N VAL A 263 -8.27 -9.52 3.20
CA VAL A 263 -6.82 -9.63 2.96
C VAL A 263 -6.59 -10.87 2.12
N ALA A 264 -5.91 -10.73 0.99
CA ALA A 264 -5.51 -11.87 0.18
C ALA A 264 -4.33 -12.59 0.84
N VAL A 265 -4.47 -13.87 1.11
CA VAL A 265 -3.38 -14.74 1.54
C VAL A 265 -2.89 -15.49 0.31
N ALA A 266 -1.72 -15.09 -0.19
CA ALA A 266 -1.22 -15.47 -1.51
C ALA A 266 0.23 -15.97 -1.46
N GLY A 267 0.70 -16.53 -2.57
CA GLY A 267 2.08 -17.02 -2.73
C GLY A 267 2.15 -18.52 -2.90
N SER A 268 3.26 -18.99 -3.49
CA SER A 268 3.46 -20.40 -3.82
C SER A 268 3.62 -21.30 -2.59
N MET A 269 3.93 -20.70 -1.43
CA MET A 269 4.07 -21.41 -0.16
C MET A 269 2.79 -21.42 0.68
N ILE A 270 1.66 -21.03 0.11
CA ILE A 270 0.33 -21.16 0.72
C ILE A 270 -0.41 -22.36 0.12
N ASN A 271 -0.89 -23.27 0.97
CA ASN A 271 -1.59 -24.49 0.53
C ASN A 271 -2.85 -24.18 -0.28
N GLU A 272 -3.68 -23.27 0.19
CA GLU A 272 -4.91 -22.85 -0.47
C GLU A 272 -5.04 -21.34 -0.45
N PRO A 273 -4.42 -20.62 -1.43
CA PRO A 273 -4.54 -19.17 -1.50
C PRO A 273 -6.00 -18.72 -1.57
N SER A 274 -6.40 -17.83 -0.65
CA SER A 274 -7.78 -17.35 -0.50
C SER A 274 -7.80 -16.03 0.26
N TYR A 275 -8.98 -15.42 0.39
CA TYR A 275 -9.15 -14.20 1.18
C TYR A 275 -9.53 -14.52 2.61
N VAL A 276 -9.09 -13.66 3.52
CA VAL A 276 -9.43 -13.70 4.93
C VAL A 276 -10.04 -12.35 5.32
N GLU A 277 -11.25 -12.39 5.91
CA GLU A 277 -11.83 -11.19 6.53
C GLU A 277 -11.26 -11.02 7.93
N THR A 278 -10.64 -9.89 8.16
CA THR A 278 -9.95 -9.59 9.41
C THR A 278 -9.90 -8.08 9.66
N ILE A 279 -9.17 -7.65 10.69
CA ILE A 279 -9.03 -6.25 11.08
C ILE A 279 -7.56 -5.83 10.96
N VAL A 280 -7.31 -4.54 10.71
CA VAL A 280 -5.97 -3.94 10.76
C VAL A 280 -5.27 -4.31 12.08
N GLY A 281 -4.00 -4.70 11.99
CA GLY A 281 -3.21 -5.07 13.17
C GLY A 281 -3.40 -6.50 13.67
N THR A 282 -4.11 -7.37 12.93
CA THR A 282 -4.23 -8.80 13.26
C THR A 282 -2.86 -9.49 13.21
N PRO A 283 -2.52 -10.38 14.16
CA PRO A 283 -1.29 -11.15 14.11
C PRO A 283 -1.20 -12.01 12.85
N LEU A 284 -0.06 -12.01 12.19
CA LEU A 284 0.16 -12.84 10.99
C LEU A 284 0.07 -14.35 11.30
N SER A 285 0.45 -14.78 12.50
CA SER A 285 0.25 -16.16 12.97
C SER A 285 -1.20 -16.62 12.95
N VAL A 286 -2.17 -15.71 13.15
CA VAL A 286 -3.61 -16.02 13.08
C VAL A 286 -4.06 -16.11 11.63
N ILE A 287 -3.60 -15.18 10.79
CA ILE A 287 -3.92 -15.15 9.34
C ILE A 287 -3.35 -16.38 8.63
N LEU A 288 -2.11 -16.77 8.97
CA LEU A 288 -1.35 -17.82 8.30
C LEU A 288 -1.51 -19.21 8.95
N LYS A 289 -2.32 -19.32 10.01
CA LYS A 289 -2.50 -20.56 10.75
C LYS A 289 -2.89 -21.71 9.84
N ASP A 290 -2.13 -22.80 9.87
CA ASP A 290 -2.33 -24.03 9.09
C ASP A 290 -2.34 -23.83 7.56
N ARG A 291 -1.86 -22.68 7.05
CA ARG A 291 -1.88 -22.33 5.62
C ARG A 291 -0.51 -22.45 4.95
N ILE A 292 0.57 -22.35 5.70
CA ILE A 292 1.94 -22.39 5.17
C ILE A 292 2.35 -23.83 4.86
N VAL A 293 2.98 -24.03 3.69
CA VAL A 293 3.66 -25.28 3.33
C VAL A 293 4.88 -25.47 4.23
N LYS A 294 4.91 -26.55 5.02
CA LYS A 294 5.92 -26.76 6.09
C LYS A 294 7.25 -27.34 5.62
N GLU A 295 7.41 -27.65 4.35
CA GLU A 295 8.53 -28.42 3.83
C GLU A 295 9.76 -27.55 3.46
N GLN A 296 9.62 -26.23 3.45
CA GLN A 296 10.66 -25.31 3.05
C GLN A 296 10.72 -24.09 3.96
N HIS A 297 11.89 -23.45 4.02
CA HIS A 297 12.02 -22.15 4.64
C HIS A 297 11.33 -21.09 3.79
N VAL A 298 10.48 -20.28 4.41
CA VAL A 298 9.61 -19.34 3.73
C VAL A 298 9.90 -17.89 4.11
N ARG A 299 9.66 -16.99 3.19
CA ARG A 299 9.61 -15.56 3.42
C ARG A 299 8.16 -15.12 3.53
N ILE A 300 7.78 -14.61 4.69
CA ILE A 300 6.51 -13.95 4.93
C ILE A 300 6.66 -12.46 4.59
N ILE A 301 5.75 -11.94 3.80
CA ILE A 301 5.74 -10.56 3.33
C ILE A 301 4.38 -9.95 3.69
N ASP A 302 4.40 -8.87 4.44
CA ASP A 302 3.22 -8.03 4.67
C ASP A 302 3.06 -7.09 3.46
N GLY A 303 2.15 -7.44 2.55
CA GLY A 303 1.99 -6.84 1.22
C GLY A 303 2.36 -7.79 0.06
N ASN A 304 2.56 -7.21 -1.13
CA ASN A 304 2.97 -7.94 -2.33
C ASN A 304 4.50 -8.14 -2.40
N PRO A 305 4.99 -9.06 -3.26
CA PRO A 305 6.41 -9.41 -3.31
C PRO A 305 7.37 -8.28 -3.71
N LEU A 306 6.88 -7.21 -4.35
CA LEU A 306 7.71 -6.12 -4.88
C LEU A 306 7.80 -4.93 -3.93
N THR A 307 6.73 -4.61 -3.21
CA THR A 307 6.65 -3.40 -2.37
C THR A 307 6.36 -3.70 -0.91
N GLY A 308 6.05 -4.96 -0.57
CA GLY A 308 5.75 -5.38 0.79
C GLY A 308 6.97 -5.43 1.70
N ILE A 309 6.71 -5.54 2.98
CA ILE A 309 7.73 -5.55 4.03
C ILE A 309 7.95 -6.99 4.51
N LYS A 310 9.22 -7.44 4.56
CA LYS A 310 9.55 -8.73 5.18
C LYS A 310 9.06 -8.75 6.63
N SER A 311 8.33 -9.79 6.97
CA SER A 311 7.77 -10.00 8.31
C SER A 311 8.06 -11.41 8.82
N CYS A 312 7.47 -11.78 9.95
CA CYS A 312 7.54 -13.09 10.57
C CYS A 312 6.14 -13.49 11.08
N GLU A 313 5.98 -14.71 11.57
CA GLU A 313 4.69 -15.17 12.10
C GLU A 313 4.22 -14.34 13.31
N GLU A 314 5.16 -13.82 14.11
CA GLU A 314 4.90 -12.96 15.27
C GLU A 314 4.58 -11.51 14.88
N GLY A 315 4.71 -11.17 13.59
CA GLY A 315 4.38 -9.86 13.06
C GLY A 315 2.88 -9.60 13.03
N TYR A 316 2.52 -8.38 12.67
CA TYR A 316 1.13 -7.93 12.59
C TYR A 316 0.83 -7.36 11.22
N LEU A 317 -0.42 -7.51 10.78
CA LEU A 317 -0.91 -6.96 9.52
C LEU A 317 -0.79 -5.43 9.53
N GLY A 318 -0.10 -4.88 8.55
CA GLY A 318 0.09 -3.44 8.38
C GLY A 318 -1.21 -2.69 8.13
N ALA A 319 -1.19 -1.39 8.41
CA ALA A 319 -2.38 -0.54 8.28
C ALA A 319 -2.92 -0.46 6.84
N PHE A 320 -2.04 -0.59 5.84
CA PHE A 320 -2.38 -0.50 4.41
C PHE A 320 -2.39 -1.85 3.69
N SER A 321 -2.00 -2.95 4.36
CA SER A 321 -1.79 -4.23 3.71
C SER A 321 -3.09 -4.87 3.25
N SER A 322 -3.23 -5.06 1.95
CA SER A 322 -4.36 -5.75 1.31
C SER A 322 -4.08 -7.22 1.07
N GLU A 323 -2.83 -7.61 1.14
CA GLU A 323 -2.37 -8.99 0.97
C GLU A 323 -1.27 -9.34 1.97
N VAL A 324 -1.15 -10.63 2.25
CA VAL A 324 -0.01 -11.26 2.90
C VAL A 324 0.52 -12.32 1.95
N THR A 325 1.78 -12.19 1.56
CA THR A 325 2.40 -13.08 0.58
C THR A 325 3.44 -13.98 1.24
N VAL A 326 3.40 -15.27 0.88
CA VAL A 326 4.38 -16.25 1.36
C VAL A 326 5.03 -16.96 0.18
N ILE A 327 6.35 -16.77 0.05
CA ILE A 327 7.18 -17.34 -1.02
C ILE A 327 8.37 -18.12 -0.43
N PRO A 328 9.08 -18.96 -1.21
CA PRO A 328 10.30 -19.60 -0.74
C PRO A 328 11.37 -18.55 -0.37
N GLU A 329 12.07 -18.74 0.76
CA GLU A 329 13.26 -17.93 1.08
C GLU A 329 14.40 -18.20 0.10
N GLY A 330 14.57 -19.46 -0.29
CA GLY A 330 15.51 -19.87 -1.33
C GLY A 330 16.94 -20.11 -0.85
N ASP A 331 17.20 -20.07 0.46
CA ASP A 331 18.50 -20.32 1.08
C ASP A 331 18.93 -21.81 1.03
N ASP A 332 17.98 -22.72 0.81
CA ASP A 332 18.24 -24.17 0.69
C ASP A 332 18.75 -24.59 -0.71
N ASN A 333 18.81 -23.67 -1.68
CA ASN A 333 19.15 -23.97 -3.06
C ASN A 333 20.64 -23.75 -3.35
N ASN A 334 21.43 -24.81 -3.35
CA ASN A 334 22.82 -24.79 -3.81
C ASN A 334 22.89 -25.13 -5.32
N GLU A 335 23.05 -24.12 -6.15
CA GLU A 335 23.19 -24.31 -7.59
C GLU A 335 24.67 -24.31 -8.01
N MET A 336 25.22 -25.47 -8.34
CA MET A 336 26.52 -25.55 -8.98
C MET A 336 26.39 -25.23 -10.47
N PHE A 337 27.19 -24.30 -11.00
CA PHE A 337 27.15 -23.82 -12.40
C PHE A 337 25.81 -23.20 -12.82
N GLY A 338 25.05 -22.63 -11.92
CA GLY A 338 23.72 -22.07 -12.18
C GLY A 338 23.65 -21.05 -13.31
N TRP A 339 24.74 -20.38 -13.64
CA TRP A 339 24.84 -19.39 -14.73
C TRP A 339 24.80 -20.00 -16.15
N ILE A 340 25.06 -21.31 -16.33
CA ILE A 340 24.98 -22.04 -17.61
C ILE A 340 23.59 -22.67 -17.80
N LEU A 341 22.80 -22.85 -16.74
CA LEU A 341 21.54 -23.55 -16.82
C LEU A 341 20.51 -22.81 -17.70
N PRO A 342 19.72 -23.52 -18.51
CA PRO A 342 18.70 -22.91 -19.38
C PRO A 342 17.54 -22.24 -18.63
N ARG A 343 17.36 -22.55 -17.35
CA ARG A 343 16.45 -21.91 -16.40
C ARG A 343 15.03 -21.69 -16.91
N PHE A 344 14.40 -22.74 -17.41
CA PHE A 344 13.00 -22.70 -17.87
C PHE A 344 11.99 -22.28 -16.78
N ASN A 345 12.37 -22.40 -15.51
CA ASN A 345 11.51 -22.06 -14.37
C ASN A 345 11.80 -20.66 -13.77
N GLN A 346 12.73 -19.92 -14.35
CA GLN A 346 13.08 -18.57 -13.89
C GLN A 346 12.41 -17.53 -14.78
N TYR A 347 11.94 -16.44 -14.20
CA TYR A 347 11.44 -15.31 -14.94
C TYR A 347 12.57 -14.65 -15.74
N SER A 348 12.29 -14.23 -16.96
CA SER A 348 13.29 -13.60 -17.84
C SER A 348 12.75 -12.31 -18.46
N ALA A 349 13.07 -11.18 -17.89
CA ALA A 349 12.71 -9.88 -18.46
C ALA A 349 13.43 -9.61 -19.79
N ASN A 350 14.71 -9.96 -19.89
CA ASN A 350 15.60 -9.63 -21.03
C ASN A 350 15.84 -10.84 -21.93
N ARG A 351 15.03 -11.88 -21.85
CA ARG A 351 15.23 -13.15 -22.57
C ARG A 351 16.57 -13.84 -22.27
N SER A 352 17.15 -13.57 -21.10
CA SER A 352 18.40 -14.20 -20.63
C SER A 352 18.25 -15.69 -20.35
N TYR A 353 17.03 -16.16 -20.07
CA TYR A 353 16.68 -17.56 -19.84
C TYR A 353 15.66 -18.02 -20.88
N PHE A 354 15.64 -19.32 -21.19
CA PHE A 354 14.71 -19.86 -22.19
C PHE A 354 13.24 -19.94 -21.75
N SER A 355 12.92 -19.55 -20.54
CA SER A 355 11.54 -19.49 -20.05
C SER A 355 10.60 -18.62 -20.90
N TRP A 356 11.11 -17.60 -21.59
CA TRP A 356 10.32 -16.76 -22.50
C TRP A 356 9.70 -17.51 -23.68
N LEU A 357 10.24 -18.70 -24.04
CA LEU A 357 9.68 -19.57 -25.08
C LEU A 357 8.39 -20.26 -24.65
N LEU A 358 8.10 -20.33 -23.36
CA LEU A 358 6.97 -21.08 -22.79
C LEU A 358 5.66 -20.28 -22.76
N GLY A 359 5.64 -19.04 -23.29
CA GLY A 359 4.45 -18.19 -23.32
C GLY A 359 4.01 -17.71 -21.94
N LYS A 360 2.69 -17.60 -21.74
CA LYS A 360 2.12 -17.21 -20.43
C LYS A 360 2.29 -18.36 -19.45
N LYS A 361 3.22 -18.23 -18.53
CA LYS A 361 3.52 -19.19 -17.46
C LYS A 361 3.46 -18.48 -16.11
N GLU A 362 2.99 -19.18 -15.10
CA GLU A 362 3.14 -18.75 -13.71
C GLU A 362 4.49 -19.23 -13.18
N TYR A 363 5.19 -18.35 -12.48
CA TYR A 363 6.52 -18.58 -11.95
C TYR A 363 6.47 -18.78 -10.43
N ASP A 364 7.25 -19.73 -9.95
CA ASP A 364 7.52 -19.94 -8.53
C ASP A 364 8.91 -19.34 -8.24
N LEU A 365 8.92 -18.06 -7.86
CA LEU A 365 10.14 -17.32 -7.59
C LEU A 365 10.44 -17.31 -6.10
N ASP A 366 11.72 -17.43 -5.77
CA ASP A 366 12.26 -17.26 -4.43
C ASP A 366 12.77 -15.82 -4.20
N SER A 367 13.14 -15.51 -2.95
CA SER A 367 13.59 -14.18 -2.56
C SER A 367 15.07 -13.89 -2.85
N ARG A 368 15.80 -14.80 -3.49
CA ARG A 368 17.23 -14.62 -3.75
C ARG A 368 17.50 -13.53 -4.77
N ILE A 369 18.47 -12.69 -4.48
CA ILE A 369 19.06 -11.79 -5.47
C ILE A 369 19.90 -12.62 -6.44
N LYS A 370 19.52 -12.65 -7.72
CA LYS A 370 20.26 -13.38 -8.75
C LYS A 370 21.26 -12.45 -9.44
N GLY A 371 22.41 -12.32 -8.84
CA GLY A 371 23.49 -11.42 -9.24
C GLY A 371 24.17 -10.79 -8.04
N GLY A 372 25.10 -9.88 -8.26
CA GLY A 372 25.77 -9.10 -7.23
C GLY A 372 25.46 -7.61 -7.39
N GLU A 373 25.44 -6.88 -6.30
CA GLU A 373 25.36 -5.43 -6.32
C GLU A 373 26.54 -4.83 -7.11
N ARG A 374 26.24 -3.83 -7.90
CA ARG A 374 27.22 -3.12 -8.73
C ARG A 374 26.92 -1.63 -8.71
N HIS A 375 27.89 -0.84 -9.15
CA HIS A 375 27.62 0.58 -9.42
C HIS A 375 26.57 0.71 -10.51
N MET A 376 25.72 1.71 -10.42
CA MET A 376 24.64 1.97 -11.34
C MET A 376 25.12 2.05 -12.79
N ILE A 377 24.52 1.27 -13.67
CA ILE A 377 24.73 1.28 -15.10
C ILE A 377 23.51 1.90 -15.77
N MET A 378 23.71 2.87 -16.65
CA MET A 378 22.64 3.43 -17.48
C MET A 378 22.30 2.42 -18.58
N SER A 379 21.28 1.61 -18.36
CA SER A 379 20.91 0.50 -19.23
C SER A 379 19.69 0.79 -20.12
N GLY A 380 18.91 1.83 -19.80
CA GLY A 380 17.62 2.12 -20.42
C GLY A 380 16.52 1.11 -20.05
N GLU A 381 16.76 0.23 -19.06
CA GLU A 381 15.77 -0.76 -18.65
C GLU A 381 14.66 -0.15 -17.80
N TYR A 382 14.94 0.89 -17.00
CA TYR A 382 13.93 1.56 -16.18
C TYR A 382 12.85 2.19 -17.05
N ASP A 383 13.23 2.83 -18.16
CA ASP A 383 12.28 3.47 -19.08
C ASP A 383 11.28 2.51 -19.72
N LYS A 384 11.60 1.21 -19.76
CA LYS A 384 10.70 0.19 -20.31
C LYS A 384 9.57 -0.18 -19.34
N VAL A 385 9.82 -0.04 -18.04
CA VAL A 385 8.89 -0.47 -16.99
C VAL A 385 8.28 0.68 -16.20
N LEU A 386 8.70 1.92 -16.45
CA LEU A 386 8.19 3.12 -15.79
C LEU A 386 7.28 3.90 -16.76
N PRO A 387 5.95 3.77 -16.65
CA PRO A 387 5.01 4.43 -17.54
C PRO A 387 4.68 5.88 -17.10
N MET A 388 5.70 6.64 -16.73
CA MET A 388 5.58 8.04 -16.30
C MET A 388 6.47 8.92 -17.20
N ASP A 389 6.11 10.19 -17.34
CA ASP A 389 6.89 11.19 -18.08
C ASP A 389 7.96 11.80 -17.19
N ILE A 390 8.89 10.96 -16.73
CA ILE A 390 10.03 11.34 -15.90
C ILE A 390 11.31 10.68 -16.42
N PHE A 391 12.46 11.25 -16.09
CA PHE A 391 13.78 10.69 -16.42
C PHE A 391 14.30 9.77 -15.32
N GLY A 392 13.70 8.57 -15.17
CA GLY A 392 13.91 7.66 -14.04
C GLY A 392 15.37 7.33 -13.73
N GLU A 393 16.17 6.92 -14.72
CA GLU A 393 17.60 6.61 -14.50
C GLU A 393 18.42 7.84 -14.08
N TYR A 394 18.15 9.00 -14.68
CA TYR A 394 18.83 10.25 -14.32
C TYR A 394 18.38 10.74 -12.93
N LEU A 395 17.11 10.57 -12.58
CA LEU A 395 16.59 10.90 -11.26
C LEU A 395 17.28 10.08 -10.16
N ILE A 396 17.44 8.76 -10.35
CA ILE A 396 18.17 7.91 -9.39
C ILE A 396 19.63 8.40 -9.24
N LYS A 397 20.29 8.77 -10.31
CA LYS A 397 21.66 9.36 -10.23
C LYS A 397 21.69 10.68 -9.49
N ALA A 398 20.72 11.56 -9.72
CA ALA A 398 20.63 12.83 -9.01
C ALA A 398 20.43 12.62 -7.50
N ILE A 399 19.60 11.62 -7.12
CA ILE A 399 19.37 11.25 -5.72
C ILE A 399 20.67 10.72 -5.07
N ILE A 400 21.37 9.81 -5.77
CA ILE A 400 22.66 9.26 -5.27
C ILE A 400 23.71 10.37 -5.12
N ALA A 401 23.69 11.37 -6.00
CA ALA A 401 24.59 12.53 -5.94
C ALA A 401 24.13 13.62 -4.97
N GLU A 402 22.96 13.47 -4.34
CA GLU A 402 22.31 14.45 -3.43
C GLU A 402 22.10 15.83 -4.09
N ASP A 403 21.89 15.85 -5.42
CA ASP A 403 21.69 17.07 -6.22
C ASP A 403 20.18 17.41 -6.28
N ILE A 404 19.70 18.19 -5.32
CA ILE A 404 18.28 18.53 -5.15
C ILE A 404 17.73 19.26 -6.37
N ASP A 405 18.49 20.22 -6.93
CA ASP A 405 18.04 20.97 -8.11
C ASP A 405 17.76 20.05 -9.30
N LYS A 406 18.63 19.05 -9.50
CA LYS A 406 18.40 18.04 -10.54
C LYS A 406 17.28 17.06 -10.21
N MET A 407 17.11 16.69 -8.94
CA MET A 407 15.95 15.87 -8.55
C MET A 407 14.64 16.57 -8.92
N GLU A 408 14.52 17.87 -8.64
CA GLU A 408 13.35 18.68 -8.99
C GLU A 408 13.11 18.72 -10.51
N GLN A 409 14.18 18.96 -11.29
CA GLN A 409 14.10 19.03 -12.76
C GLN A 409 13.74 17.68 -13.42
N LEU A 410 14.03 16.56 -12.76
CA LEU A 410 13.88 15.21 -13.29
C LEU A 410 12.60 14.49 -12.84
N GLY A 411 11.73 15.17 -12.06
CA GLY A 411 10.39 14.68 -11.75
C GLY A 411 10.21 14.06 -10.37
N ILE A 412 11.04 14.39 -9.37
CA ILE A 412 10.93 13.81 -8.02
C ILE A 412 9.60 14.11 -7.33
N TYR A 413 8.89 15.18 -7.70
CA TYR A 413 7.61 15.55 -7.11
C TYR A 413 6.47 14.58 -7.42
N GLU A 414 6.60 13.82 -8.50
CA GLU A 414 5.54 12.97 -9.03
C GLU A 414 5.69 11.50 -8.64
N VAL A 415 6.81 11.12 -8.02
CA VAL A 415 7.15 9.73 -7.77
C VAL A 415 6.97 9.31 -6.32
N THR A 416 6.68 8.03 -6.16
CA THR A 416 6.78 7.31 -4.89
C THR A 416 7.81 6.17 -5.01
N PRO A 417 8.33 5.62 -3.89
CA PRO A 417 9.19 4.44 -3.95
C PRO A 417 8.59 3.27 -4.72
N GLN A 418 7.28 3.06 -4.62
CA GLN A 418 6.56 1.95 -5.28
C GLN A 418 6.64 2.00 -6.82
N ASP A 419 6.78 3.19 -7.41
CA ASP A 419 6.88 3.34 -8.86
C ASP A 419 8.18 2.74 -9.40
N PHE A 420 9.20 2.68 -8.57
CA PHE A 420 10.49 2.07 -8.92
C PHE A 420 10.60 0.58 -8.60
N ALA A 421 9.54 -0.06 -8.09
CA ALA A 421 9.57 -1.48 -7.73
C ALA A 421 9.89 -2.40 -8.92
N LEU A 422 9.29 -2.13 -10.09
CA LEU A 422 9.61 -2.88 -11.31
C LEU A 422 10.99 -2.52 -11.88
N ALA A 423 11.40 -1.27 -11.78
CA ALA A 423 12.74 -0.85 -12.17
C ALA A 423 13.80 -1.56 -11.30
N GLU A 424 13.58 -1.67 -9.99
CA GLU A 424 14.41 -2.43 -9.06
C GLU A 424 14.47 -3.93 -9.42
N PHE A 425 13.33 -4.51 -9.80
CA PHE A 425 13.26 -5.92 -10.22
C PHE A 425 14.09 -6.20 -11.48
N VAL A 426 14.06 -5.31 -12.48
CA VAL A 426 14.81 -5.49 -13.75
C VAL A 426 16.24 -4.96 -13.68
N ASP A 427 16.59 -4.19 -12.64
CA ASP A 427 17.92 -3.57 -12.53
C ASP A 427 19.04 -4.61 -12.56
N SER A 428 19.95 -4.44 -13.53
CA SER A 428 21.14 -5.29 -13.65
C SER A 428 22.20 -5.00 -12.60
N SER A 429 22.17 -3.81 -11.98
CA SER A 429 23.11 -3.38 -10.94
C SER A 429 22.67 -3.82 -9.53
N LYS A 430 21.41 -4.26 -9.39
CA LYS A 430 20.83 -4.74 -8.12
C LYS A 430 20.82 -3.67 -7.01
N LEU A 431 20.52 -2.43 -7.38
CA LEU A 431 20.34 -1.34 -6.44
C LEU A 431 18.97 -1.41 -5.78
N GLU A 432 18.90 -1.01 -4.52
CA GLU A 432 17.64 -0.82 -3.78
C GLU A 432 16.99 0.52 -4.18
N LEU A 433 16.37 0.57 -5.36
CA LEU A 433 15.84 1.82 -5.93
C LEU A 433 14.74 2.44 -5.09
N GLN A 434 13.86 1.63 -4.51
CA GLN A 434 12.81 2.11 -3.62
C GLN A 434 13.39 2.81 -2.39
N SER A 435 14.44 2.26 -1.80
CA SER A 435 15.17 2.87 -0.68
C SER A 435 15.86 4.16 -1.08
N ILE A 436 16.46 4.21 -2.27
CA ILE A 436 17.11 5.41 -2.82
C ILE A 436 16.07 6.51 -3.02
N VAL A 437 14.94 6.21 -3.66
CA VAL A 437 13.85 7.18 -3.88
C VAL A 437 13.31 7.70 -2.55
N ARG A 438 13.12 6.82 -1.54
CA ARG A 438 12.68 7.26 -0.21
C ARG A 438 13.66 8.27 0.41
N LYS A 439 14.96 8.01 0.32
CA LYS A 439 15.99 8.97 0.80
C LYS A 439 15.92 10.31 0.07
N GLY A 440 15.76 10.29 -1.26
CA GLY A 440 15.60 11.50 -2.06
C GLY A 440 14.40 12.34 -1.65
N LEU A 441 13.24 11.69 -1.48
CA LEU A 441 12.01 12.35 -1.02
C LEU A 441 12.13 12.92 0.40
N ASP A 442 12.85 12.22 1.30
CA ASP A 442 13.09 12.69 2.66
C ASP A 442 14.07 13.86 2.70
N MET A 443 15.08 13.89 1.81
CA MET A 443 15.98 15.05 1.65
C MET A 443 15.22 16.27 1.13
N LEU A 444 14.46 16.10 0.06
CA LEU A 444 13.65 17.16 -0.52
C LEU A 444 12.64 17.74 0.48
N ARG A 445 11.99 16.87 1.27
CA ARG A 445 11.04 17.30 2.31
C ARG A 445 11.72 18.15 3.39
N LYS A 446 12.96 17.82 3.76
CA LYS A 446 13.73 18.59 4.76
C LYS A 446 14.18 19.95 4.23
N GLU A 447 14.51 20.03 2.94
CA GLU A 447 14.90 21.27 2.29
C GLU A 447 13.73 22.23 2.14
N ASN A 448 12.52 21.70 1.88
CA ASN A 448 11.31 22.50 1.67
C ASN A 448 10.49 22.72 2.98
N ALA A 449 10.96 22.25 4.15
CA ALA A 449 10.33 22.47 5.45
C ALA A 449 10.88 23.75 6.11
#